data_466506578b027df72f9f2db5bc0d3f37
#
_entry.id   466506578b027df72f9f2db5bc0d3f37
#
_cell.length_a   1.000
_cell.length_b   1.000
_cell.length_c   1.000
_cell.angle_alpha   90.00
_cell.angle_beta   90.00
_cell.angle_gamma   90.00
#
_symmetry.space_group_name_H-M   'P 1'
#
loop_
_entity.id
_entity.type
_entity.pdbx_description
1 polymer ?
#
loop_
_entity_poly.entity_id
_entity_poly.type
_entity_poly.pdbx_seq_one_letter_code
_entity_poly.pdbx_strand_id
1 'polypeptide(L)'
;MAVCPRQAISRQNGQAHIDPDKCIRCGRCLKECKFNAIVRLERPCRKACGMDCIHSDGLGRADIDYSKCTSCGQCMVSCPFGAISDKSQIFQTIQAVKSDTPVYVALAPAFVGQFGPEGVPERMRRAFQRLGFADVYEVAIGADLCVIEEAADFLEEVPEKHKFMVTSCCPSWSDMVKKLFPQFEKNISVAFTPMVLTARMIKRDHPDCKVVFIGPCDSKKLEARRQSVRSDVDFVLTFEEALGIFAAKGMDKAFLPEDEEELPAYSSRDARRFAYSGGVAQAVVNAIHDMDPEREVKVAAATGLADCRKLLMMAKAGKYDGYLLEGMACPGGCIAGAGTLRPIEQAHKEVEAFSSEAKFTCANDTPYMDYLPLIEEKDKIRKL
;
A
#
# COMPACT_ATOMS: atom_id res chain seq x y z
N MET A 1 -2.66 -43.84 11.25
CA MET A 1 -1.92 -43.48 12.48
C MET A 1 -0.40 -43.56 12.25
N ALA A 2 0.11 -44.57 11.58
CA ALA A 2 1.57 -44.76 11.35
C ALA A 2 2.27 -43.62 10.59
N VAL A 3 1.52 -42.84 9.80
CA VAL A 3 2.06 -41.69 9.01
C VAL A 3 2.48 -40.49 9.85
N CYS A 4 2.04 -40.41 11.12
CA CYS A 4 2.32 -39.24 11.96
C CYS A 4 3.71 -39.36 12.62
N PRO A 5 4.69 -38.49 12.27
CA PRO A 5 6.05 -38.56 12.82
C PRO A 5 6.11 -38.22 14.31
N ARG A 6 5.10 -37.58 14.84
CA ARG A 6 4.96 -37.16 16.26
C ARG A 6 3.97 -38.04 17.04
N GLN A 7 3.44 -39.10 16.42
CA GLN A 7 2.44 -39.98 17.03
C GLN A 7 1.24 -39.24 17.64
N ALA A 8 0.89 -38.09 17.06
CA ALA A 8 -0.21 -37.25 17.53
C ALA A 8 -1.61 -37.82 17.18
N ILE A 9 -1.70 -38.91 16.40
CA ILE A 9 -2.98 -39.50 15.98
C ILE A 9 -3.24 -40.77 16.77
N SER A 10 -4.32 -40.78 17.53
CA SER A 10 -4.81 -41.92 18.30
C SER A 10 -6.24 -42.29 17.88
N ARG A 11 -6.72 -43.41 18.36
CA ARG A 11 -8.11 -43.83 18.21
C ARG A 11 -8.79 -43.72 19.60
N GLN A 12 -9.82 -42.90 19.70
CA GLN A 12 -10.62 -42.75 20.91
C GLN A 12 -12.10 -43.00 20.55
N ASN A 13 -12.75 -43.87 21.29
CA ASN A 13 -14.16 -44.24 21.06
C ASN A 13 -14.50 -44.60 19.59
N GLY A 14 -13.58 -45.29 18.91
CA GLY A 14 -13.77 -45.66 17.51
C GLY A 14 -13.44 -44.59 16.47
N GLN A 15 -13.19 -43.34 16.89
CA GLN A 15 -12.90 -42.20 16.02
C GLN A 15 -11.40 -41.82 16.07
N ALA A 16 -10.87 -41.27 14.98
CA ALA A 16 -9.53 -40.71 14.94
C ALA A 16 -9.50 -39.41 15.73
N HIS A 17 -8.56 -39.31 16.67
CA HIS A 17 -8.35 -38.13 17.47
C HIS A 17 -6.92 -37.61 17.19
N ILE A 18 -6.78 -36.30 16.97
CA ILE A 18 -5.48 -35.63 16.80
C ILE A 18 -5.19 -34.80 18.04
N ASP A 19 -4.16 -35.20 18.78
CA ASP A 19 -3.65 -34.50 19.94
C ASP A 19 -3.01 -33.16 19.50
N PRO A 20 -3.58 -32.01 19.85
CA PRO A 20 -3.10 -30.71 19.40
C PRO A 20 -1.70 -30.35 19.94
N ASP A 21 -1.33 -30.89 21.12
CA ASP A 21 -0.05 -30.58 21.78
C ASP A 21 1.12 -31.35 21.12
N LYS A 22 0.82 -32.54 20.56
CA LYS A 22 1.81 -33.33 19.82
C LYS A 22 1.84 -33.00 18.33
N CYS A 23 0.77 -32.43 17.79
CA CYS A 23 0.59 -32.18 16.37
C CYS A 23 1.41 -30.99 15.87
N ILE A 24 2.42 -31.24 15.06
CA ILE A 24 3.22 -30.20 14.39
C ILE A 24 2.59 -29.67 13.09
N ARG A 25 1.35 -30.03 12.81
CA ARG A 25 0.56 -29.59 11.65
C ARG A 25 1.24 -29.82 10.27
N CYS A 26 2.09 -30.84 10.14
CA CYS A 26 2.84 -31.13 8.91
C CYS A 26 1.99 -31.58 7.71
N GLY A 27 0.72 -31.91 7.90
CA GLY A 27 -0.22 -32.30 6.83
C GLY A 27 -0.04 -33.71 6.25
N ARG A 28 0.93 -34.51 6.70
CA ARG A 28 1.14 -35.88 6.17
C ARG A 28 -0.11 -36.76 6.28
N CYS A 29 -0.80 -36.72 7.43
CA CYS A 29 -2.02 -37.47 7.65
C CYS A 29 -3.19 -37.03 6.72
N LEU A 30 -3.23 -35.74 6.38
CA LEU A 30 -4.21 -35.21 5.43
C LEU A 30 -4.00 -35.79 4.03
N LYS A 31 -2.76 -35.87 3.56
CA LYS A 31 -2.41 -36.42 2.25
C LYS A 31 -2.66 -37.92 2.14
N GLU A 32 -2.46 -38.64 3.24
CA GLU A 32 -2.61 -40.09 3.29
C GLU A 32 -4.03 -40.58 3.57
N CYS A 33 -4.92 -39.68 3.96
CA CYS A 33 -6.31 -40.04 4.28
C CYS A 33 -7.16 -40.26 3.02
N LYS A 34 -7.32 -41.53 2.61
CA LYS A 34 -8.13 -41.88 1.44
C LYS A 34 -9.64 -41.55 1.58
N PHE A 35 -10.09 -41.28 2.79
CA PHE A 35 -11.50 -40.99 3.10
C PHE A 35 -11.79 -39.48 3.25
N ASN A 36 -10.79 -38.60 3.04
CA ASN A 36 -10.88 -37.16 3.29
C ASN A 36 -11.46 -36.81 4.70
N ALA A 37 -11.25 -37.71 5.67
CA ALA A 37 -11.76 -37.56 7.03
C ALA A 37 -10.91 -36.62 7.90
N ILE A 38 -9.75 -36.20 7.41
CA ILE A 38 -8.88 -35.23 8.09
C ILE A 38 -8.93 -33.95 7.30
N VAL A 39 -9.37 -32.88 7.95
CA VAL A 39 -9.44 -31.54 7.37
C VAL A 39 -8.51 -30.59 8.13
N ARG A 40 -7.91 -29.67 7.42
CA ARG A 40 -7.15 -28.58 8.03
C ARG A 40 -8.06 -27.35 8.11
N LEU A 41 -8.49 -27.03 9.32
CA LEU A 41 -9.19 -25.79 9.57
C LEU A 41 -8.15 -24.68 9.75
N GLU A 42 -8.12 -23.77 8.82
CA GLU A 42 -7.28 -22.59 8.89
C GLU A 42 -8.14 -21.35 8.67
N ARG A 43 -8.01 -20.36 9.55
CA ARG A 43 -8.76 -19.12 9.39
C ARG A 43 -8.32 -18.37 8.14
N PRO A 44 -9.26 -17.79 7.37
CA PRO A 44 -8.93 -17.00 6.19
C PRO A 44 -7.92 -15.88 6.49
N CYS A 45 -8.09 -15.18 7.61
CA CYS A 45 -7.18 -14.11 8.05
C CYS A 45 -5.75 -14.61 8.29
N ARG A 46 -5.58 -15.79 8.89
CA ARG A 46 -4.25 -16.39 9.08
C ARG A 46 -3.64 -16.82 7.75
N LYS A 47 -4.42 -17.43 6.88
CA LYS A 47 -3.97 -17.86 5.55
C LYS A 47 -3.52 -16.67 4.69
N ALA A 48 -4.21 -15.54 4.78
CA ALA A 48 -3.90 -14.32 4.05
C ALA A 48 -2.70 -13.54 4.63
N CYS A 49 -2.28 -13.87 5.88
CA CYS A 49 -1.21 -13.14 6.55
C CYS A 49 0.17 -13.60 6.06
N GLY A 50 0.82 -12.80 5.22
CA GLY A 50 2.18 -13.04 4.76
C GLY A 50 3.28 -12.84 5.84
N MET A 51 2.91 -12.20 6.97
CA MET A 51 3.81 -11.98 8.11
C MET A 51 3.78 -13.11 9.15
N ASP A 52 2.85 -14.07 9.02
CA ASP A 52 2.61 -15.14 10.01
C ASP A 52 2.43 -14.61 11.44
N CYS A 53 1.74 -13.48 11.57
CA CYS A 53 1.50 -12.81 12.85
C CYS A 53 0.12 -13.06 13.45
N ILE A 54 -0.72 -13.93 12.84
CA ILE A 54 -2.07 -14.23 13.34
C ILE A 54 -2.09 -15.66 13.90
N HIS A 55 -2.33 -15.76 15.20
CA HIS A 55 -2.37 -17.02 15.94
C HIS A 55 -3.77 -17.27 16.52
N SER A 56 -3.92 -18.33 17.29
CA SER A 56 -5.11 -18.59 18.10
C SER A 56 -4.76 -18.40 19.57
N ASP A 57 -5.58 -17.66 20.30
CA ASP A 57 -5.50 -17.60 21.76
C ASP A 57 -6.01 -18.92 22.40
N GLY A 58 -5.96 -19.01 23.74
CA GLY A 58 -6.40 -20.17 24.49
C GLY A 58 -7.90 -20.50 24.34
N LEU A 59 -8.72 -19.54 23.92
CA LEU A 59 -10.14 -19.69 23.64
C LEU A 59 -10.43 -19.95 22.16
N GLY A 60 -9.39 -20.11 21.35
CA GLY A 60 -9.51 -20.32 19.93
C GLY A 60 -9.84 -19.06 19.12
N ARG A 61 -9.76 -17.84 19.65
CA ARG A 61 -9.99 -16.59 18.90
C ARG A 61 -8.71 -16.18 18.13
N ALA A 62 -8.88 -15.30 17.13
CA ALA A 62 -7.73 -14.74 16.44
C ALA A 62 -6.96 -13.78 17.38
N ASP A 63 -5.67 -14.00 17.49
CA ASP A 63 -4.73 -13.17 18.22
C ASP A 63 -3.67 -12.65 17.26
N ILE A 64 -3.49 -11.32 17.21
CA ILE A 64 -2.60 -10.65 16.27
C ILE A 64 -1.35 -10.17 17.03
N ASP A 65 -0.20 -10.74 16.67
CA ASP A 65 1.10 -10.25 17.13
C ASP A 65 1.45 -8.92 16.42
N TYR A 66 1.12 -7.81 17.08
CA TYR A 66 1.38 -6.47 16.55
C TYR A 66 2.86 -6.12 16.40
N SER A 67 3.76 -6.83 17.09
CA SER A 67 5.20 -6.62 16.90
C SER A 67 5.67 -7.04 15.50
N LYS A 68 4.98 -8.02 14.91
CA LYS A 68 5.24 -8.50 13.54
C LYS A 68 4.30 -7.91 12.51
N CYS A 69 3.10 -7.48 12.91
CA CYS A 69 2.10 -6.95 12.00
C CYS A 69 2.59 -5.69 11.27
N THR A 70 2.36 -5.60 9.97
CA THR A 70 2.66 -4.44 9.11
C THR A 70 1.40 -3.66 8.72
N SER A 71 0.25 -4.00 9.30
CA SER A 71 -1.05 -3.39 9.02
C SER A 71 -1.45 -3.36 7.54
N CYS A 72 -1.08 -4.40 6.79
CA CYS A 72 -1.40 -4.48 5.36
C CYS A 72 -2.91 -4.65 5.05
N GLY A 73 -3.75 -4.93 6.05
CA GLY A 73 -5.20 -5.06 5.91
C GLY A 73 -5.70 -6.36 5.26
N GLN A 74 -4.82 -7.25 4.77
CA GLN A 74 -5.26 -8.47 4.07
C GLN A 74 -6.09 -9.43 4.95
N CYS A 75 -5.93 -9.38 6.25
CA CYS A 75 -6.76 -10.13 7.19
C CYS A 75 -8.21 -9.59 7.26
N MET A 76 -8.42 -8.29 7.02
CA MET A 76 -9.75 -7.66 6.94
C MET A 76 -10.45 -8.10 5.65
N VAL A 77 -9.78 -7.96 4.51
CA VAL A 77 -10.29 -8.39 3.19
C VAL A 77 -10.70 -9.86 3.19
N SER A 78 -9.91 -10.72 3.87
CA SER A 78 -10.14 -12.16 3.89
C SER A 78 -11.17 -12.61 4.93
N CYS A 79 -11.64 -11.74 5.82
CA CYS A 79 -12.56 -12.10 6.89
C CYS A 79 -14.01 -12.04 6.40
N PRO A 80 -14.72 -13.19 6.23
CA PRO A 80 -16.09 -13.16 5.75
C PRO A 80 -17.09 -12.64 6.80
N PHE A 81 -16.63 -12.41 8.04
CA PHE A 81 -17.46 -11.98 9.16
C PHE A 81 -17.26 -10.51 9.55
N GLY A 82 -16.35 -9.78 8.89
CA GLY A 82 -16.00 -8.42 9.31
C GLY A 82 -15.45 -8.33 10.74
N ALA A 83 -14.85 -9.43 11.26
CA ALA A 83 -14.41 -9.52 12.66
C ALA A 83 -13.09 -8.78 12.94
N ILE A 84 -12.44 -8.27 11.91
CA ILE A 84 -11.21 -7.46 11.99
C ILE A 84 -11.52 -6.16 11.28
N SER A 85 -11.36 -5.05 11.97
CA SER A 85 -11.52 -3.71 11.44
C SER A 85 -10.30 -2.86 11.81
N ASP A 86 -10.11 -1.79 11.07
CA ASP A 86 -9.13 -0.77 11.39
C ASP A 86 -9.70 0.30 12.33
N LYS A 87 -8.88 1.28 12.67
CA LYS A 87 -9.31 2.45 13.44
C LYS A 87 -9.63 3.60 12.49
N SER A 88 -10.91 3.85 12.26
CA SER A 88 -11.41 4.94 11.42
C SER A 88 -11.02 6.33 11.95
N GLN A 89 -10.77 7.26 11.03
CA GLN A 89 -10.55 8.67 11.31
C GLN A 89 -11.67 9.57 10.71
N ILE A 90 -12.81 8.99 10.35
CA ILE A 90 -13.97 9.71 9.78
C ILE A 90 -14.39 10.85 10.70
N PHE A 91 -14.55 10.59 12.01
CA PHE A 91 -15.01 11.59 12.97
C PHE A 91 -14.07 12.79 13.02
N GLN A 92 -12.78 12.57 13.15
CA GLN A 92 -11.78 13.63 13.22
C GLN A 92 -11.72 14.43 11.90
N THR A 93 -11.84 13.75 10.76
CA THR A 93 -11.89 14.39 9.46
C THR A 93 -13.12 15.29 9.33
N ILE A 94 -14.31 14.80 9.71
CA ILE A 94 -15.56 15.61 9.68
C ILE A 94 -15.44 16.82 10.61
N GLN A 95 -14.85 16.66 11.79
CA GLN A 95 -14.61 17.78 12.72
C GLN A 95 -13.67 18.83 12.09
N ALA A 96 -12.62 18.38 11.41
CA ALA A 96 -11.69 19.28 10.75
C ALA A 96 -12.35 20.04 9.60
N VAL A 97 -13.13 19.36 8.75
CA VAL A 97 -13.85 19.99 7.62
C VAL A 97 -14.91 21.01 8.08
N LYS A 98 -15.45 20.83 9.29
CA LYS A 98 -16.40 21.78 9.90
C LYS A 98 -15.73 22.95 10.63
N SER A 99 -14.42 22.92 10.80
CA SER A 99 -13.69 24.04 11.41
C SER A 99 -13.34 25.11 10.38
N ASP A 100 -12.79 26.23 10.86
CA ASP A 100 -12.33 27.31 9.97
C ASP A 100 -11.02 27.01 9.23
N THR A 101 -10.35 25.89 9.60
CA THR A 101 -9.11 25.46 8.96
C THR A 101 -9.41 24.77 7.63
N PRO A 102 -8.86 25.22 6.50
CA PRO A 102 -9.06 24.57 5.22
C PRO A 102 -8.47 23.16 5.23
N VAL A 103 -9.22 22.19 4.68
CA VAL A 103 -8.82 20.79 4.61
C VAL A 103 -8.70 20.37 3.15
N TYR A 104 -7.52 19.93 2.77
CA TYR A 104 -7.22 19.48 1.41
C TYR A 104 -7.21 17.96 1.34
N VAL A 105 -7.64 17.42 0.20
CA VAL A 105 -7.59 15.98 -0.08
C VAL A 105 -6.36 15.65 -0.90
N ALA A 106 -5.57 14.69 -0.44
CA ALA A 106 -4.55 14.00 -1.22
C ALA A 106 -5.14 12.65 -1.68
N LEU A 107 -5.52 12.54 -2.96
CA LEU A 107 -6.27 11.41 -3.50
C LEU A 107 -5.32 10.41 -4.18
N ALA A 108 -5.30 9.16 -3.72
CA ALA A 108 -4.44 8.12 -4.25
C ALA A 108 -4.83 7.72 -5.69
N PRO A 109 -3.87 7.43 -6.60
CA PRO A 109 -4.17 7.12 -8.02
C PRO A 109 -5.11 5.93 -8.21
N ALA A 110 -5.17 5.01 -7.24
CA ALA A 110 -6.07 3.85 -7.26
C ALA A 110 -7.57 4.23 -7.07
N PHE A 111 -7.92 5.52 -7.00
CA PHE A 111 -9.31 5.97 -6.80
C PHE A 111 -10.20 5.74 -8.01
N VAL A 112 -9.62 5.64 -9.20
CA VAL A 112 -10.35 5.52 -10.47
C VAL A 112 -11.27 4.30 -10.42
N GLY A 113 -12.54 4.52 -10.74
CA GLY A 113 -13.58 3.49 -10.70
C GLY A 113 -14.07 3.06 -9.32
N GLN A 114 -13.45 3.51 -8.21
CA GLN A 114 -13.83 3.05 -6.86
C GLN A 114 -15.21 3.54 -6.42
N PHE A 115 -15.63 4.71 -6.87
CA PHE A 115 -16.87 5.36 -6.43
C PHE A 115 -18.07 5.09 -7.34
N GLY A 116 -18.02 4.04 -8.16
CA GLY A 116 -19.08 3.68 -9.09
C GLY A 116 -18.94 4.33 -10.47
N PRO A 117 -19.88 4.06 -11.40
CA PRO A 117 -19.77 4.52 -12.80
C PRO A 117 -19.73 6.04 -12.95
N GLU A 118 -20.39 6.75 -12.03
CA GLU A 118 -20.46 8.22 -12.03
C GLU A 118 -19.27 8.88 -11.32
N GLY A 119 -18.50 8.10 -10.56
CA GLY A 119 -17.32 8.56 -9.81
C GLY A 119 -16.06 8.63 -10.70
N VAL A 120 -16.18 9.36 -11.81
CA VAL A 120 -15.07 9.57 -12.75
C VAL A 120 -14.11 10.66 -12.24
N PRO A 121 -12.84 10.66 -12.66
CA PRO A 121 -11.84 11.60 -12.19
C PRO A 121 -12.27 13.06 -12.27
N GLU A 122 -12.92 13.46 -13.35
CA GLU A 122 -13.34 14.83 -13.63
C GLU A 122 -14.37 15.36 -12.63
N ARG A 123 -15.11 14.48 -11.97
CA ARG A 123 -16.16 14.84 -11.00
C ARG A 123 -15.68 14.79 -9.54
N MET A 124 -14.53 14.14 -9.29
CA MET A 124 -14.06 13.92 -7.92
C MET A 124 -13.76 15.22 -7.17
N ARG A 125 -13.19 16.22 -7.83
CA ARG A 125 -12.86 17.51 -7.24
C ARG A 125 -14.11 18.17 -6.65
N ARG A 126 -15.15 18.33 -7.47
CA ARG A 126 -16.41 18.94 -7.04
C ARG A 126 -17.15 18.13 -5.98
N ALA A 127 -17.11 16.81 -6.08
CA ALA A 127 -17.72 15.93 -5.07
C ALA A 127 -17.12 16.17 -3.68
N PHE A 128 -15.79 16.24 -3.56
CA PHE A 128 -15.14 16.55 -2.30
C PHE A 128 -15.35 17.99 -1.84
N GLN A 129 -15.35 18.97 -2.76
CA GLN A 129 -15.67 20.37 -2.42
C GLN A 129 -17.10 20.50 -1.85
N ARG A 130 -18.08 19.78 -2.36
CA ARG A 130 -19.44 19.71 -1.80
C ARG A 130 -19.50 19.09 -0.40
N LEU A 131 -18.55 18.24 -0.04
CA LEU A 131 -18.41 17.75 1.34
C LEU A 131 -17.78 18.78 2.28
N GLY A 132 -17.26 19.90 1.74
CA GLY A 132 -16.62 20.98 2.49
C GLY A 132 -15.10 20.96 2.49
N PHE A 133 -14.45 20.08 1.69
CA PHE A 133 -13.02 20.13 1.48
C PHE A 133 -12.65 21.34 0.61
N ALA A 134 -11.46 21.92 0.86
CA ALA A 134 -11.00 23.10 0.14
C ALA A 134 -10.64 22.78 -1.31
N ASP A 135 -9.87 21.71 -1.53
CA ASP A 135 -9.50 21.23 -2.87
C ASP A 135 -8.96 19.79 -2.83
N VAL A 136 -8.69 19.24 -4.03
CA VAL A 136 -8.20 17.86 -4.24
C VAL A 136 -6.92 17.86 -5.05
N TYR A 137 -5.90 17.13 -4.59
CA TYR A 137 -4.65 16.93 -5.27
C TYR A 137 -4.42 15.43 -5.55
N GLU A 138 -3.97 15.08 -6.76
CA GLU A 138 -3.55 13.72 -7.06
C GLU A 138 -2.26 13.37 -6.32
N VAL A 139 -2.23 12.23 -5.61
CA VAL A 139 -1.01 11.72 -4.98
C VAL A 139 0.01 11.24 -6.01
N ALA A 140 -0.39 11.06 -7.26
CA ALA A 140 0.52 10.81 -8.36
C ALA A 140 1.56 11.94 -8.56
N ILE A 141 1.25 13.19 -8.17
CA ILE A 141 2.24 14.29 -8.17
C ILE A 141 3.39 13.96 -7.20
N GLY A 142 3.08 13.51 -5.99
CA GLY A 142 4.10 13.06 -5.04
C GLY A 142 4.80 11.77 -5.49
N ALA A 143 4.17 10.96 -6.36
CA ALA A 143 4.83 9.81 -6.95
C ALA A 143 5.90 10.23 -7.97
N ASP A 144 5.67 11.27 -8.77
CA ASP A 144 6.70 11.86 -9.64
C ASP A 144 7.90 12.31 -8.83
N LEU A 145 7.69 13.04 -7.73
CA LEU A 145 8.78 13.46 -6.84
C LEU A 145 9.51 12.26 -6.21
N CYS A 146 8.77 11.24 -5.77
CA CYS A 146 9.33 10.01 -5.21
C CYS A 146 10.21 9.25 -6.21
N VAL A 147 9.78 9.17 -7.47
CA VAL A 147 10.51 8.51 -8.56
C VAL A 147 11.89 9.13 -8.76
N ILE A 148 11.97 10.46 -8.79
CA ILE A 148 13.24 11.16 -8.99
C ILE A 148 14.19 10.91 -7.83
N GLU A 149 13.70 10.95 -6.58
CA GLU A 149 14.53 10.61 -5.41
C GLU A 149 14.98 9.15 -5.44
N GLU A 150 14.08 8.19 -5.73
CA GLU A 150 14.43 6.76 -5.81
C GLU A 150 15.42 6.47 -6.97
N ALA A 151 15.30 7.16 -8.11
CA ALA A 151 16.22 7.03 -9.21
C ALA A 151 17.62 7.54 -8.85
N ALA A 152 17.70 8.71 -8.19
CA ALA A 152 18.97 9.26 -7.71
C ALA A 152 19.62 8.35 -6.66
N ASP A 153 18.84 7.83 -5.69
CA ASP A 153 19.32 6.88 -4.68
C ASP A 153 19.90 5.62 -5.35
N PHE A 154 19.18 5.07 -6.36
CA PHE A 154 19.66 3.89 -7.07
C PHE A 154 20.98 4.12 -7.78
N LEU A 155 21.12 5.24 -8.49
CA LEU A 155 22.33 5.58 -9.23
C LEU A 155 23.52 5.81 -8.28
N GLU A 156 23.29 6.39 -7.09
CA GLU A 156 24.35 6.65 -6.11
C GLU A 156 24.75 5.39 -5.33
N GLU A 157 23.80 4.49 -5.05
CA GLU A 157 24.01 3.44 -4.06
C GLU A 157 24.21 2.05 -4.63
N VAL A 158 23.68 1.75 -5.83
CA VAL A 158 23.73 0.40 -6.41
C VAL A 158 24.69 0.35 -7.60
N PRO A 159 25.61 -0.64 -7.69
CA PRO A 159 25.91 -1.68 -6.69
C PRO A 159 26.94 -1.29 -5.63
N GLU A 160 27.47 -0.06 -5.65
CA GLU A 160 28.70 0.35 -4.96
C GLU A 160 28.57 0.26 -3.43
N LYS A 161 27.48 0.80 -2.88
CA LYS A 161 27.22 0.81 -1.44
C LYS A 161 26.31 -0.38 -1.03
N HIS A 162 25.34 -0.69 -1.86
CA HIS A 162 24.35 -1.75 -1.63
C HIS A 162 24.22 -2.66 -2.85
N LYS A 163 24.11 -3.96 -2.60
CA LYS A 163 23.97 -4.95 -3.68
C LYS A 163 22.69 -4.79 -4.50
N PHE A 164 21.63 -4.26 -3.89
CA PHE A 164 20.34 -4.00 -4.50
C PHE A 164 19.63 -2.89 -3.73
N MET A 165 18.66 -2.25 -4.33
CA MET A 165 17.78 -1.30 -3.67
C MET A 165 16.36 -1.83 -3.57
N VAL A 166 15.65 -1.44 -2.52
CA VAL A 166 14.25 -1.76 -2.23
C VAL A 166 13.43 -0.48 -2.33
N THR A 167 12.33 -0.50 -3.08
CA THR A 167 11.42 0.67 -3.20
C THR A 167 10.80 1.04 -1.86
N SER A 168 10.53 2.34 -1.63
CA SER A 168 10.04 2.87 -0.34
C SER A 168 8.53 3.05 -0.27
N CYS A 169 7.82 3.14 -1.40
CA CYS A 169 6.45 3.64 -1.50
C CYS A 169 5.37 2.83 -0.75
N CYS A 170 5.57 1.52 -0.53
CA CYS A 170 4.64 0.66 0.22
C CYS A 170 5.08 0.50 1.68
N PRO A 171 4.38 1.10 2.68
CA PRO A 171 4.80 1.04 4.08
C PRO A 171 4.87 -0.37 4.65
N SER A 172 3.92 -1.24 4.27
CA SER A 172 3.91 -2.64 4.72
C SER A 172 5.08 -3.45 4.17
N TRP A 173 5.54 -3.15 2.95
CA TRP A 173 6.72 -3.75 2.34
C TRP A 173 7.99 -3.31 3.09
N SER A 174 8.17 -2.00 3.27
CA SER A 174 9.32 -1.47 4.02
C SER A 174 9.35 -1.99 5.46
N ASP A 175 8.19 -2.08 6.14
CA ASP A 175 8.10 -2.65 7.48
C ASP A 175 8.42 -4.16 7.51
N MET A 176 8.05 -4.92 6.46
CA MET A 176 8.46 -6.32 6.34
C MET A 176 9.98 -6.44 6.26
N VAL A 177 10.63 -5.61 5.43
CA VAL A 177 12.09 -5.60 5.34
C VAL A 177 12.71 -5.34 6.71
N LYS A 178 12.29 -4.28 7.39
CA LYS A 178 12.81 -3.92 8.73
C LYS A 178 12.59 -5.01 9.77
N LYS A 179 11.41 -5.63 9.79
CA LYS A 179 11.04 -6.63 10.82
C LYS A 179 11.60 -8.03 10.57
N LEU A 180 11.65 -8.48 9.32
CA LEU A 180 12.05 -9.85 8.99
C LEU A 180 13.47 -9.96 8.40
N PHE A 181 13.99 -8.87 7.84
CA PHE A 181 15.29 -8.80 7.19
C PHE A 181 16.04 -7.52 7.59
N PRO A 182 16.30 -7.28 8.90
CA PRO A 182 16.87 -6.02 9.39
C PRO A 182 18.22 -5.70 8.76
N GLN A 183 18.96 -6.72 8.29
CA GLN A 183 20.21 -6.53 7.54
C GLN A 183 20.03 -5.77 6.21
N PHE A 184 18.81 -5.69 5.69
CA PHE A 184 18.45 -4.99 4.45
C PHE A 184 17.76 -3.65 4.69
N GLU A 185 17.67 -3.18 5.92
CA GLU A 185 17.04 -1.90 6.22
C GLU A 185 17.68 -0.75 5.45
N LYS A 186 19.02 -0.77 5.32
CA LYS A 186 19.78 0.24 4.58
C LYS A 186 19.62 0.16 3.05
N ASN A 187 19.08 -0.96 2.54
CA ASN A 187 18.78 -1.11 1.11
C ASN A 187 17.44 -0.46 0.71
N ILE A 188 16.63 -0.03 1.70
CA ILE A 188 15.38 0.66 1.41
C ILE A 188 15.72 2.09 0.99
N SER A 189 15.21 2.53 -0.17
CA SER A 189 15.35 3.92 -0.60
C SER A 189 14.92 4.88 0.50
N VAL A 190 15.64 5.97 0.67
CA VAL A 190 15.35 7.00 1.68
C VAL A 190 14.24 7.96 1.23
N ALA A 191 13.77 7.85 -0.01
CA ALA A 191 12.69 8.65 -0.56
C ALA A 191 11.43 8.58 0.30
N PHE A 192 10.80 9.72 0.51
CA PHE A 192 9.47 9.75 1.14
C PHE A 192 8.43 9.14 0.21
N THR A 193 7.39 8.58 0.81
CA THR A 193 6.30 8.02 0.00
C THR A 193 5.49 9.13 -0.70
N PRO A 194 4.84 8.81 -1.82
CA PRO A 194 4.00 9.76 -2.55
C PRO A 194 2.97 10.51 -1.69
N MET A 195 2.37 9.83 -0.70
CA MET A 195 1.45 10.43 0.26
C MET A 195 2.10 11.59 1.03
N VAL A 196 3.31 11.37 1.54
CA VAL A 196 4.03 12.37 2.34
C VAL A 196 4.48 13.53 1.48
N LEU A 197 5.03 13.25 0.29
CA LEU A 197 5.51 14.28 -0.64
C LEU A 197 4.37 15.19 -1.11
N THR A 198 3.23 14.63 -1.48
CA THR A 198 2.03 15.41 -1.84
C THR A 198 1.56 16.28 -0.67
N ALA A 199 1.52 15.72 0.55
CA ALA A 199 1.08 16.47 1.71
C ALA A 199 2.02 17.64 2.05
N ARG A 200 3.34 17.44 1.93
CA ARG A 200 4.34 18.51 2.11
C ARG A 200 4.20 19.61 1.08
N MET A 201 3.98 19.24 -0.18
CA MET A 201 3.70 20.20 -1.25
C MET A 201 2.47 21.05 -0.92
N ILE A 202 1.35 20.42 -0.55
CA ILE A 202 0.12 21.10 -0.17
C ILE A 202 0.37 22.06 1.01
N LYS A 203 1.01 21.58 2.09
CA LYS A 203 1.28 22.40 3.28
C LYS A 203 2.30 23.52 3.05
N ARG A 204 3.15 23.40 2.05
CA ARG A 204 4.03 24.49 1.64
C ARG A 204 3.24 25.62 0.96
N ASP A 205 2.34 25.24 0.07
CA ASP A 205 1.52 26.22 -0.66
C ASP A 205 0.39 26.79 0.21
N HIS A 206 -0.07 26.01 1.21
CA HIS A 206 -1.13 26.33 2.14
C HIS A 206 -0.69 26.04 3.59
N PRO A 207 0.16 26.87 4.23
CA PRO A 207 0.81 26.57 5.51
C PRO A 207 -0.16 26.25 6.67
N ASP A 208 -1.34 26.90 6.70
CA ASP A 208 -2.31 26.77 7.79
C ASP A 208 -3.42 25.75 7.48
N CYS A 209 -3.17 24.79 6.58
CA CYS A 209 -4.14 23.78 6.19
C CYS A 209 -3.96 22.45 6.94
N LYS A 210 -4.98 21.61 6.80
CA LYS A 210 -4.91 20.18 7.10
C LYS A 210 -4.96 19.37 5.83
N VAL A 211 -4.28 18.21 5.84
CA VAL A 211 -4.24 17.29 4.71
C VAL A 211 -4.85 15.95 5.11
N VAL A 212 -5.82 15.50 4.32
CA VAL A 212 -6.44 14.18 4.42
C VAL A 212 -6.00 13.34 3.23
N PHE A 213 -5.28 12.25 3.49
CA PHE A 213 -5.04 11.25 2.44
C PHE A 213 -6.28 10.36 2.30
N ILE A 214 -6.76 10.21 1.07
CA ILE A 214 -7.85 9.27 0.74
C ILE A 214 -7.31 8.24 -0.24
N GLY A 215 -7.31 6.95 0.18
CA GLY A 215 -6.69 5.91 -0.60
C GLY A 215 -7.09 4.49 -0.20
N PRO A 216 -6.48 3.46 -0.79
CA PRO A 216 -6.88 2.07 -0.59
C PRO A 216 -6.29 1.41 0.66
N CYS A 217 -5.47 2.11 1.46
CA CYS A 217 -4.44 1.46 2.27
C CYS A 217 -4.51 1.77 3.77
N ASP A 218 -4.73 0.75 4.62
CA ASP A 218 -4.69 0.90 6.07
C ASP A 218 -3.29 1.16 6.62
N SER A 219 -2.26 0.61 5.99
CA SER A 219 -0.88 0.81 6.40
C SER A 219 -0.45 2.29 6.34
N LYS A 220 -1.09 3.10 5.49
CA LYS A 220 -0.92 4.55 5.44
C LYS A 220 -1.39 5.25 6.72
N LYS A 221 -2.36 4.70 7.44
CA LYS A 221 -2.79 5.20 8.76
C LYS A 221 -1.67 5.09 9.81
N LEU A 222 -0.86 4.03 9.75
CA LEU A 222 0.32 3.91 10.62
C LEU A 222 1.47 4.79 10.16
N GLU A 223 1.70 4.87 8.84
CA GLU A 223 2.73 5.74 8.29
C GLU A 223 2.53 7.20 8.71
N ALA A 224 1.31 7.73 8.56
CA ALA A 224 0.96 9.09 8.97
C ALA A 224 1.19 9.39 10.45
N ARG A 225 1.34 8.35 11.31
CA ARG A 225 1.63 8.52 12.75
C ARG A 225 3.12 8.44 13.11
N ARG A 226 3.98 8.10 12.15
CA ARG A 226 5.43 8.05 12.39
C ARG A 226 5.93 9.44 12.77
N GLN A 227 6.83 9.50 13.74
CA GLN A 227 7.34 10.77 14.27
C GLN A 227 7.92 11.68 13.18
N SER A 228 8.53 11.11 12.15
CA SER A 228 9.14 11.83 11.03
C SER A 228 8.15 12.50 10.08
N VAL A 229 6.88 12.06 10.03
CA VAL A 229 5.90 12.52 9.04
C VAL A 229 4.51 12.87 9.61
N ARG A 230 4.34 12.76 10.95
CA ARG A 230 3.04 13.01 11.60
C ARG A 230 2.52 14.44 11.48
N SER A 231 3.38 15.38 11.11
CA SER A 231 3.01 16.78 10.85
C SER A 231 2.62 17.02 9.40
N ASP A 232 2.88 16.07 8.49
CA ASP A 232 2.65 16.22 7.07
C ASP A 232 1.22 15.81 6.69
N VAL A 233 0.75 14.66 7.19
CA VAL A 233 -0.59 14.10 6.93
C VAL A 233 -1.39 14.07 8.21
N ASP A 234 -2.49 14.82 8.26
CA ASP A 234 -3.32 14.93 9.48
C ASP A 234 -4.25 13.73 9.65
N PHE A 235 -4.88 13.26 8.57
CA PHE A 235 -5.82 12.15 8.59
C PHE A 235 -5.64 11.25 7.37
N VAL A 236 -6.02 9.98 7.54
CA VAL A 236 -6.05 8.98 6.47
C VAL A 236 -7.40 8.29 6.46
N LEU A 237 -8.08 8.33 5.32
CA LEU A 237 -9.33 7.61 5.06
C LEU A 237 -9.14 6.59 3.95
N THR A 238 -9.87 5.48 4.04
CA THR A 238 -9.99 4.53 2.93
C THR A 238 -11.05 5.00 1.93
N PHE A 239 -11.08 4.43 0.72
CA PHE A 239 -12.14 4.70 -0.25
C PHE A 239 -13.51 4.28 0.30
N GLU A 240 -13.56 3.16 1.05
CA GLU A 240 -14.78 2.70 1.73
C GLU A 240 -15.26 3.73 2.75
N GLU A 241 -14.35 4.30 3.57
CA GLU A 241 -14.68 5.34 4.54
C GLU A 241 -15.16 6.63 3.85
N ALA A 242 -14.53 7.02 2.75
CA ALA A 242 -14.94 8.19 1.97
C ALA A 242 -16.33 7.97 1.34
N LEU A 243 -16.59 6.79 0.76
CA LEU A 243 -17.92 6.44 0.24
C LEU A 243 -18.98 6.48 1.34
N GLY A 244 -18.65 6.02 2.55
CA GLY A 244 -19.53 6.13 3.72
C GLY A 244 -19.90 7.56 4.07
N ILE A 245 -18.96 8.53 3.93
CA ILE A 245 -19.24 9.95 4.13
C ILE A 245 -20.18 10.48 3.06
N PHE A 246 -19.96 10.14 1.77
CA PHE A 246 -20.85 10.51 0.68
C PHE A 246 -22.26 9.97 0.92
N ALA A 247 -22.43 8.72 1.26
CA ALA A 247 -23.70 8.08 1.54
C ALA A 247 -24.43 8.73 2.75
N ALA A 248 -23.71 9.00 3.84
CA ALA A 248 -24.26 9.65 5.03
C ALA A 248 -24.77 11.08 4.76
N LYS A 249 -24.23 11.74 3.74
CA LYS A 249 -24.68 13.05 3.28
C LYS A 249 -25.84 12.99 2.27
N GLY A 250 -26.33 11.79 1.95
CA GLY A 250 -27.34 11.61 0.91
C GLY A 250 -26.85 11.99 -0.49
N MET A 251 -25.54 11.96 -0.68
CA MET A 251 -24.90 12.33 -1.94
C MET A 251 -24.76 11.10 -2.86
N ASP A 252 -25.81 10.29 -2.99
CA ASP A 252 -25.90 9.21 -3.97
C ASP A 252 -25.74 9.71 -5.42
N LYS A 253 -25.93 11.04 -5.59
CA LYS A 253 -25.70 11.80 -6.83
C LYS A 253 -24.59 12.84 -6.65
N ALA A 254 -23.55 12.52 -5.89
CA ALA A 254 -22.44 13.45 -5.66
C ALA A 254 -21.64 13.76 -6.92
N PHE A 255 -21.71 12.86 -7.89
CA PHE A 255 -20.96 12.90 -9.13
C PHE A 255 -21.87 13.30 -10.29
N LEU A 256 -22.26 14.57 -10.36
CA LEU A 256 -23.17 15.07 -11.38
C LEU A 256 -22.42 15.38 -12.68
N PRO A 257 -23.03 15.17 -13.87
CA PRO A 257 -22.41 15.51 -15.15
C PRO A 257 -21.99 16.98 -15.28
N GLU A 258 -22.77 17.89 -14.68
CA GLU A 258 -22.46 19.32 -14.65
C GLU A 258 -21.26 19.69 -13.77
N ASP A 259 -20.72 18.73 -13.00
CA ASP A 259 -19.57 18.92 -12.13
C ASP A 259 -18.24 18.52 -12.78
N GLU A 260 -18.24 18.24 -14.07
CA GLU A 260 -17.00 17.93 -14.79
C GLU A 260 -16.05 19.13 -14.73
N GLU A 261 -14.98 18.95 -13.96
CA GLU A 261 -13.87 19.88 -13.83
C GLU A 261 -12.60 19.03 -13.79
N GLU A 262 -11.66 19.35 -14.66
CA GLU A 262 -10.39 18.64 -14.66
C GLU A 262 -9.77 18.72 -13.26
N LEU A 263 -9.41 17.56 -12.70
CA LEU A 263 -8.40 17.54 -11.66
C LEU A 263 -7.18 18.26 -12.24
N PRO A 264 -6.46 19.08 -11.48
CA PRO A 264 -5.21 19.66 -11.94
C PRO A 264 -4.25 18.50 -12.30
N ALA A 265 -4.41 17.99 -13.50
CA ALA A 265 -3.83 16.74 -13.97
C ALA A 265 -2.42 16.99 -14.51
N TYR A 266 -1.50 17.31 -13.62
CA TYR A 266 -0.10 17.57 -14.00
C TYR A 266 0.84 16.41 -13.61
N SER A 267 0.31 15.32 -13.05
CA SER A 267 1.09 14.11 -12.79
C SER A 267 1.39 13.34 -14.08
N SER A 268 2.49 12.59 -14.09
CA SER A 268 2.87 11.77 -15.22
C SER A 268 2.01 10.50 -15.32
N ARG A 269 1.99 9.91 -16.54
CA ARG A 269 1.45 8.57 -16.77
C ARG A 269 2.09 7.54 -15.84
N ASP A 270 3.41 7.60 -15.71
CA ASP A 270 4.18 6.64 -14.93
C ASP A 270 3.85 6.74 -13.44
N ALA A 271 3.63 7.95 -12.92
CA ALA A 271 3.21 8.16 -11.53
C ALA A 271 1.79 7.65 -11.25
N ARG A 272 0.84 7.80 -12.17
CA ARG A 272 -0.51 7.24 -12.04
C ARG A 272 -0.50 5.72 -11.98
N ARG A 273 0.46 5.06 -12.64
CA ARG A 273 0.68 3.62 -12.65
C ARG A 273 1.20 3.06 -11.32
N PHE A 274 1.57 3.89 -10.34
CA PHE A 274 1.85 3.44 -8.97
C PHE A 274 0.69 2.69 -8.32
N ALA A 275 -0.51 2.83 -8.86
CA ALA A 275 -1.71 2.16 -8.39
C ALA A 275 -1.65 0.62 -8.49
N TYR A 276 -0.83 0.05 -9.36
CA TYR A 276 -0.70 -1.40 -9.54
C TYR A 276 0.76 -1.87 -9.54
N SER A 277 0.95 -3.17 -9.31
CA SER A 277 2.28 -3.78 -9.21
C SER A 277 3.04 -3.70 -10.54
N GLY A 278 4.33 -3.40 -10.45
CA GLY A 278 5.23 -3.17 -11.59
C GLY A 278 5.31 -1.70 -12.02
N GLY A 279 4.31 -0.89 -11.67
CA GLY A 279 4.26 0.52 -12.05
C GLY A 279 5.35 1.37 -11.39
N VAL A 280 5.65 1.10 -10.11
CA VAL A 280 6.69 1.82 -9.37
C VAL A 280 8.07 1.55 -9.97
N ALA A 281 8.43 0.29 -10.10
CA ALA A 281 9.74 -0.08 -10.64
C ALA A 281 9.94 0.43 -12.07
N GLN A 282 8.90 0.35 -12.90
CA GLN A 282 8.98 0.86 -14.27
C GLN A 282 9.18 2.37 -14.32
N ALA A 283 8.48 3.12 -13.45
CA ALA A 283 8.65 4.58 -13.36
C ALA A 283 10.08 4.95 -12.93
N VAL A 284 10.63 4.25 -11.92
CA VAL A 284 12.01 4.47 -11.47
C VAL A 284 13.01 4.11 -12.57
N VAL A 285 12.81 3.02 -13.30
CA VAL A 285 13.66 2.64 -14.45
C VAL A 285 13.63 3.71 -15.54
N ASN A 286 12.45 4.24 -15.87
CA ASN A 286 12.32 5.30 -16.86
C ASN A 286 13.08 6.56 -16.42
N ALA A 287 12.94 6.97 -15.15
CA ALA A 287 13.67 8.13 -14.62
C ALA A 287 15.19 7.91 -14.58
N ILE A 288 15.66 6.71 -14.26
CA ILE A 288 17.09 6.38 -14.32
C ILE A 288 17.60 6.50 -15.76
N HIS A 289 16.88 5.98 -16.75
CA HIS A 289 17.29 6.11 -18.15
C HIS A 289 17.30 7.56 -18.66
N ASP A 290 16.43 8.42 -18.13
CA ASP A 290 16.44 9.84 -18.43
C ASP A 290 17.66 10.54 -17.82
N MET A 291 18.12 10.11 -16.63
CA MET A 291 19.29 10.66 -15.94
C MET A 291 20.61 10.08 -16.45
N ASP A 292 20.64 8.79 -16.75
CA ASP A 292 21.80 8.03 -17.23
C ASP A 292 21.34 6.97 -18.24
N PRO A 293 21.32 7.32 -19.57
CA PRO A 293 20.83 6.42 -20.63
C PRO A 293 21.66 5.14 -20.79
N GLU A 294 22.91 5.13 -20.36
CA GLU A 294 23.77 3.94 -20.46
C GLU A 294 23.61 2.99 -19.26
N ARG A 295 22.87 3.40 -18.25
CA ARG A 295 22.67 2.61 -17.03
C ARG A 295 21.70 1.44 -17.27
N GLU A 296 22.19 0.23 -17.20
CA GLU A 296 21.35 -0.97 -17.18
C GLU A 296 20.73 -1.17 -15.81
N VAL A 297 19.41 -1.27 -15.73
CA VAL A 297 18.65 -1.52 -14.50
C VAL A 297 17.89 -2.83 -14.60
N LYS A 298 18.17 -3.74 -13.66
CA LYS A 298 17.44 -5.00 -13.52
C LYS A 298 16.38 -4.87 -12.45
N VAL A 299 15.18 -5.36 -12.73
CA VAL A 299 14.05 -5.29 -11.81
C VAL A 299 13.61 -6.69 -11.38
N ALA A 300 13.26 -6.83 -10.12
CA ALA A 300 12.48 -7.97 -9.63
C ALA A 300 11.33 -7.46 -8.77
N ALA A 301 10.11 -7.89 -9.09
CA ALA A 301 8.90 -7.46 -8.41
C ALA A 301 8.17 -8.62 -7.73
N ALA A 302 7.50 -8.33 -6.62
CA ALA A 302 6.62 -9.27 -5.93
C ALA A 302 5.37 -8.56 -5.40
N THR A 303 4.25 -9.30 -5.41
CA THR A 303 2.95 -8.81 -4.96
C THR A 303 2.33 -9.78 -3.95
N GLY A 304 1.80 -9.20 -2.85
CA GLY A 304 1.44 -9.97 -1.66
C GLY A 304 2.65 -10.28 -0.76
N LEU A 305 2.52 -10.07 0.56
CA LEU A 305 3.65 -10.19 1.50
C LEU A 305 4.30 -11.58 1.52
N ALA A 306 3.55 -12.65 1.21
CA ALA A 306 4.13 -13.99 1.13
C ALA A 306 5.18 -14.13 0.00
N ASP A 307 4.89 -13.55 -1.18
CA ASP A 307 5.83 -13.57 -2.31
C ASP A 307 6.93 -12.51 -2.14
N CYS A 308 6.62 -11.37 -1.56
CA CYS A 308 7.61 -10.38 -1.13
C CYS A 308 8.67 -11.01 -0.18
N ARG A 309 8.22 -11.84 0.76
CA ARG A 309 9.13 -12.58 1.65
C ARG A 309 10.04 -13.54 0.87
N LYS A 310 9.51 -14.25 -0.15
CA LYS A 310 10.32 -15.12 -1.00
C LYS A 310 11.36 -14.32 -1.80
N LEU A 311 10.97 -13.16 -2.34
CA LEU A 311 11.87 -12.25 -3.03
C LEU A 311 13.07 -11.87 -2.15
N LEU A 312 12.82 -11.46 -0.89
CA LEU A 312 13.87 -11.10 0.06
C LEU A 312 14.74 -12.32 0.48
N MET A 313 14.15 -13.50 0.57
CA MET A 313 14.94 -14.73 0.82
C MET A 313 15.89 -15.03 -0.34
N MET A 314 15.48 -14.82 -1.58
CA MET A 314 16.32 -14.97 -2.76
C MET A 314 17.39 -13.88 -2.83
N ALA A 315 17.06 -12.63 -2.47
CA ALA A 315 18.03 -11.55 -2.33
C ALA A 315 19.10 -11.89 -1.27
N LYS A 316 18.70 -12.46 -0.14
CA LYS A 316 19.61 -12.95 0.90
C LYS A 316 20.56 -14.06 0.39
N ALA A 317 20.11 -14.86 -0.56
CA ALA A 317 20.92 -15.87 -1.23
C ALA A 317 21.82 -15.32 -2.35
N GLY A 318 21.85 -13.98 -2.55
CA GLY A 318 22.72 -13.32 -3.55
C GLY A 318 22.18 -13.34 -4.98
N LYS A 319 20.87 -13.56 -5.19
CA LYS A 319 20.31 -13.66 -6.54
C LYS A 319 20.11 -12.31 -7.24
N TYR A 320 20.03 -11.22 -6.48
CA TYR A 320 19.56 -9.92 -6.99
C TYR A 320 20.62 -8.81 -6.84
N ASP A 321 21.90 -9.13 -7.05
CA ASP A 321 22.96 -8.10 -7.05
C ASP A 321 22.78 -7.20 -8.29
N GLY A 322 22.71 -5.87 -8.09
CA GLY A 322 22.47 -4.87 -9.13
C GLY A 322 20.98 -4.60 -9.46
N TYR A 323 20.06 -5.12 -8.66
CA TYR A 323 18.62 -5.03 -8.94
C TYR A 323 17.92 -3.93 -8.14
N LEU A 324 16.85 -3.38 -8.75
CA LEU A 324 15.77 -2.69 -8.06
C LEU A 324 14.69 -3.71 -7.67
N LEU A 325 14.34 -3.78 -6.40
CA LEU A 325 13.33 -4.71 -5.87
C LEU A 325 12.06 -3.96 -5.53
N GLU A 326 10.99 -4.24 -6.27
CA GLU A 326 9.64 -3.74 -5.96
C GLU A 326 8.87 -4.76 -5.12
N GLY A 327 8.29 -4.32 -4.02
CA GLY A 327 7.36 -5.13 -3.22
C GLY A 327 6.06 -4.39 -2.94
N MET A 328 4.94 -5.03 -3.29
CA MET A 328 3.61 -4.55 -2.96
C MET A 328 2.93 -5.50 -1.99
N ALA A 329 2.51 -5.00 -0.83
CA ALA A 329 1.87 -5.83 0.20
C ALA A 329 0.52 -6.42 -0.24
N CYS A 330 -0.18 -5.72 -1.13
CA CYS A 330 -1.48 -6.15 -1.65
C CYS A 330 -1.30 -6.91 -2.97
N PRO A 331 -2.00 -8.04 -3.19
CA PRO A 331 -1.93 -8.81 -4.44
C PRO A 331 -2.45 -7.99 -5.64
N GLY A 332 -1.56 -7.60 -6.55
CA GLY A 332 -1.90 -6.74 -7.69
C GLY A 332 -1.57 -5.25 -7.50
N GLY A 333 -1.08 -4.85 -6.31
CA GLY A 333 -0.77 -3.46 -6.00
C GLY A 333 -1.85 -2.74 -5.20
N CYS A 334 -1.81 -1.41 -5.19
CA CYS A 334 -2.73 -0.58 -4.40
C CYS A 334 -4.20 -0.74 -4.80
N ILE A 335 -4.50 -1.10 -6.05
CA ILE A 335 -5.86 -1.43 -6.52
C ILE A 335 -6.50 -2.63 -5.83
N ALA A 336 -5.73 -3.40 -5.05
CA ALA A 336 -6.19 -4.52 -4.22
C ALA A 336 -6.04 -4.22 -2.72
N GLY A 337 -5.93 -2.96 -2.34
CA GLY A 337 -5.82 -2.52 -0.95
C GLY A 337 -7.06 -2.85 -0.12
N ALA A 338 -6.91 -2.87 1.20
CA ALA A 338 -8.00 -3.27 2.11
C ALA A 338 -9.21 -2.33 2.07
N GLY A 339 -9.02 -1.08 1.68
CA GLY A 339 -10.10 -0.09 1.56
C GLY A 339 -10.62 0.14 0.14
N THR A 340 -10.37 -0.79 -0.81
CA THR A 340 -10.90 -0.74 -2.18
C THR A 340 -12.32 -1.29 -2.27
N LEU A 341 -13.06 -0.82 -3.27
CA LEU A 341 -14.47 -1.13 -3.49
C LEU A 341 -14.75 -1.90 -4.78
N ARG A 342 -13.73 -2.04 -5.65
CA ARG A 342 -13.88 -2.62 -6.99
C ARG A 342 -13.04 -3.87 -7.19
N PRO A 343 -13.47 -4.80 -8.07
CA PRO A 343 -12.65 -5.93 -8.49
C PRO A 343 -11.33 -5.46 -9.12
N ILE A 344 -10.24 -6.16 -8.80
CA ILE A 344 -8.87 -5.80 -9.19
C ILE A 344 -8.73 -5.63 -10.70
N GLU A 345 -9.28 -6.57 -11.49
CA GLU A 345 -9.16 -6.54 -12.97
C GLU A 345 -9.84 -5.33 -13.59
N GLN A 346 -10.99 -4.92 -13.01
CA GLN A 346 -11.70 -3.73 -13.47
C GLN A 346 -10.93 -2.47 -13.09
N ALA A 347 -10.53 -2.35 -11.81
CA ALA A 347 -9.75 -1.21 -11.34
C ALA A 347 -8.45 -1.04 -12.13
N HIS A 348 -7.77 -2.14 -12.49
CA HIS A 348 -6.56 -2.08 -13.31
C HIS A 348 -6.83 -1.46 -14.70
N LYS A 349 -7.90 -1.89 -15.38
CA LYS A 349 -8.26 -1.35 -16.70
C LYS A 349 -8.59 0.14 -16.63
N GLU A 350 -9.34 0.55 -15.62
CA GLU A 350 -9.77 1.93 -15.43
C GLU A 350 -8.58 2.85 -15.10
N VAL A 351 -7.67 2.41 -14.21
CA VAL A 351 -6.44 3.14 -13.90
C VAL A 351 -5.51 3.22 -15.11
N GLU A 352 -5.37 2.15 -15.89
CA GLU A 352 -4.53 2.16 -17.11
C GLU A 352 -5.08 3.13 -18.17
N ALA A 353 -6.40 3.16 -18.37
CA ALA A 353 -7.04 4.12 -19.26
C ALA A 353 -6.75 5.55 -18.80
N PHE A 354 -7.02 5.87 -17.52
CA PHE A 354 -6.76 7.18 -16.93
C PHE A 354 -5.27 7.58 -16.99
N SER A 355 -4.36 6.61 -16.76
CA SER A 355 -2.93 6.86 -16.86
C SER A 355 -2.51 7.23 -18.28
N SER A 356 -3.12 6.59 -19.29
CA SER A 356 -2.81 6.83 -20.71
C SER A 356 -3.27 8.22 -21.19
N GLU A 357 -4.19 8.87 -20.48
CA GLU A 357 -4.68 10.23 -20.74
C GLU A 357 -3.78 11.31 -20.11
N ALA A 358 -2.76 10.92 -19.33
CA ALA A 358 -1.87 11.87 -18.68
C ALA A 358 -1.12 12.73 -19.72
N LYS A 359 -1.05 14.03 -19.45
CA LYS A 359 -0.36 15.01 -20.30
C LYS A 359 1.15 14.74 -20.41
N PHE A 360 1.74 14.24 -19.34
CA PHE A 360 3.16 13.95 -19.23
C PHE A 360 3.40 12.44 -19.17
N THR A 361 4.49 11.98 -19.74
CA THR A 361 4.84 10.56 -19.77
C THR A 361 5.60 10.14 -18.53
N CYS A 362 6.63 10.88 -18.17
CA CYS A 362 7.53 10.58 -17.04
C CYS A 362 7.62 11.75 -16.06
N ALA A 363 8.24 11.50 -14.92
CA ALA A 363 8.35 12.44 -13.82
C ALA A 363 9.08 13.74 -14.22
N ASN A 364 10.16 13.64 -14.98
CA ASN A 364 10.99 14.77 -15.40
C ASN A 364 10.25 15.81 -16.25
N ASP A 365 9.15 15.40 -16.91
CA ASP A 365 8.35 16.30 -17.78
C ASP A 365 7.37 17.15 -16.99
N THR A 366 7.16 16.86 -15.70
CA THR A 366 6.12 17.52 -14.89
C THR A 366 6.59 18.85 -14.30
N PRO A 367 5.68 19.80 -14.06
CA PRO A 367 6.04 21.11 -13.52
C PRO A 367 6.40 21.07 -12.03
N TYR A 368 6.32 19.90 -11.37
CA TYR A 368 6.52 19.77 -9.92
C TYR A 368 7.96 19.52 -9.51
N MET A 369 8.87 19.36 -10.45
CA MET A 369 10.29 19.12 -10.15
C MET A 369 10.94 20.25 -9.36
N ASP A 370 10.44 21.47 -9.49
CA ASP A 370 10.89 22.63 -8.70
C ASP A 370 10.60 22.50 -7.19
N TYR A 371 9.76 21.54 -6.78
CA TYR A 371 9.48 21.28 -5.37
C TYR A 371 10.53 20.37 -4.70
N LEU A 372 11.32 19.61 -5.46
CA LEU A 372 12.34 18.71 -4.90
C LEU A 372 13.34 19.42 -3.98
N PRO A 373 13.98 20.54 -4.36
CA PRO A 373 14.98 21.20 -3.51
C PRO A 373 14.42 21.64 -2.15
N LEU A 374 13.13 21.95 -2.10
CA LEU A 374 12.45 22.45 -0.89
C LEU A 374 12.00 21.34 0.05
N ILE A 375 11.87 20.13 -0.49
CA ILE A 375 11.60 18.91 0.27
C ILE A 375 12.89 18.41 0.89
N GLU A 376 13.99 18.44 0.15
CA GLU A 376 15.33 18.00 0.57
C GLU A 376 15.92 18.80 1.75
N GLU A 377 15.65 20.11 1.86
CA GLU A 377 16.18 20.93 2.95
C GLU A 377 15.76 20.46 4.35
N LYS A 378 14.60 19.83 4.47
CA LYS A 378 14.09 19.26 5.73
C LYS A 378 14.64 17.85 6.01
N ASP A 379 15.23 17.18 5.03
CA ASP A 379 15.62 15.77 5.11
C ASP A 379 17.07 15.52 5.49
N LYS A 380 17.90 16.55 5.63
CA LYS A 380 19.24 16.42 6.21
C LYS A 380 19.23 15.81 7.62
N ILE A 381 18.10 15.93 8.32
CA ILE A 381 17.88 15.35 9.66
C ILE A 381 17.58 13.83 9.60
N ARG A 382 17.16 13.30 8.44
CA ARG A 382 16.80 11.88 8.27
C ARG A 382 18.02 10.98 8.00
N LYS A 383 19.11 11.57 7.56
CA LYS A 383 20.40 10.88 7.31
C LYS A 383 21.28 10.77 8.57
N LEU A 384 20.82 11.27 9.73
CA LEU A 384 21.39 11.11 11.06
C LEU A 384 20.57 10.12 11.89
#